data_029b46ccf2b71cf6087b6019115e131f
#
_entry.id   029b46ccf2b71cf6087b6019115e131f
#
_cell.length_a   1.000
_cell.length_b   1.000
_cell.length_c   1.000
_cell.angle_alpha   90.00
_cell.angle_beta   90.00
_cell.angle_gamma   90.00
#
_symmetry.space_group_name_H-M   'P 1'
#
loop_
_entity.id
_entity.type
_entity.pdbx_description
1 polymer ?
#
loop_
_entity_poly.entity_id
_entity_poly.type
_entity_poly.pdbx_seq_one_letter_code
_entity_poly.pdbx_strand_id
1 'polypeptide(L)'
;MAMEAANMSSWVYDVYKMEFGILHGNSVFKSGMSLEQLLPMLHPQDCAPLRELFSRLINKEVLQGQLTVRVFNEQEGEFRHYESRMRLSTEHFGKLQIVGTLLDVTEKLRMAKKTQDLLVKRELAMKVNDIVHWDFNVQMQTFEAYNDPVNDYASDKLVSLEEYLNVIHPEDRSLVNDALQSMLLGRNMNINLTCRIQTRHDDTWQYCNITGVLFEFGESGDVIRYTGFRQNISKLHQLNEELKERNYKMELTFKTVGMSYWDYDVKTRQYRSFNDPVNDFNPEKAIMPEDYLKAAHPEDTERVRENMVGMSAGQYKEFSLQYRSRTKWDQDWYRASV
;
A
#
# COMPACT_ATOMS: atom_id res chain seq x y z
N MET A 1 -20.06 -22.09 33.34
CA MET A 1 -19.41 -22.59 32.08
C MET A 1 -19.79 -21.78 30.85
N ALA A 2 -21.09 -21.68 30.41
CA ALA A 2 -21.38 -20.90 29.18
C ALA A 2 -21.14 -19.37 29.30
N MET A 3 -21.43 -18.76 30.44
CA MET A 3 -21.22 -17.32 30.69
C MET A 3 -19.73 -16.95 30.90
N GLU A 4 -18.96 -17.82 31.50
CA GLU A 4 -17.51 -17.64 31.67
C GLU A 4 -16.79 -17.74 30.34
N ALA A 5 -17.16 -18.68 29.47
CA ALA A 5 -16.64 -18.78 28.10
C ALA A 5 -16.98 -17.53 27.22
N ALA A 6 -18.05 -16.83 27.60
CA ALA A 6 -18.47 -15.61 26.90
C ALA A 6 -17.91 -14.31 27.51
N ASN A 7 -17.02 -14.38 28.51
CA ASN A 7 -16.56 -13.22 29.29
C ASN A 7 -17.71 -12.30 29.78
N MET A 8 -18.79 -12.93 30.22
CA MET A 8 -20.00 -12.26 30.67
C MET A 8 -20.26 -12.52 32.17
N SER A 9 -20.58 -11.48 32.89
CA SER A 9 -21.05 -11.57 34.28
C SER A 9 -22.47 -11.06 34.43
N SER A 10 -23.19 -11.56 35.43
CA SER A 10 -24.51 -11.04 35.78
C SER A 10 -24.50 -10.50 37.22
N TRP A 11 -25.23 -9.43 37.40
CA TRP A 11 -25.27 -8.68 38.64
C TRP A 11 -26.67 -8.20 38.97
N VAL A 12 -26.87 -7.84 40.23
CA VAL A 12 -28.08 -7.23 40.76
C VAL A 12 -27.72 -5.98 41.56
N TYR A 13 -28.52 -4.96 41.49
CA TYR A 13 -28.44 -3.77 42.35
C TYR A 13 -29.71 -3.67 43.19
N ASP A 14 -29.54 -3.77 44.50
CA ASP A 14 -30.63 -3.59 45.44
C ASP A 14 -30.87 -2.09 45.64
N VAL A 15 -32.01 -1.60 45.21
CA VAL A 15 -32.33 -0.15 45.25
C VAL A 15 -32.46 0.36 46.68
N TYR A 16 -32.89 -0.49 47.65
CA TYR A 16 -33.06 -0.08 49.04
C TYR A 16 -31.73 -0.06 49.81
N LYS A 17 -30.85 -1.01 49.53
CA LYS A 17 -29.52 -1.07 50.11
C LYS A 17 -28.51 -0.20 49.43
N MET A 18 -28.79 0.18 48.18
CA MET A 18 -27.90 0.93 47.30
C MET A 18 -26.59 0.17 46.99
N GLU A 19 -26.63 -1.16 46.91
CA GLU A 19 -25.47 -2.03 46.79
C GLU A 19 -25.61 -3.00 45.57
N PHE A 20 -24.46 -3.26 44.94
CA PHE A 20 -24.35 -4.30 43.94
C PHE A 20 -24.13 -5.67 44.54
N GLY A 21 -24.73 -6.71 43.94
CA GLY A 21 -24.46 -8.11 44.16
C GLY A 21 -24.05 -8.78 42.86
N ILE A 22 -23.08 -9.69 42.90
CA ILE A 22 -22.68 -10.52 41.76
C ILE A 22 -23.51 -11.79 41.79
N LEU A 23 -24.19 -12.10 40.69
CA LEU A 23 -24.98 -13.28 40.56
C LEU A 23 -24.17 -14.44 39.94
N HIS A 24 -23.46 -14.17 38.85
CA HIS A 24 -22.62 -15.14 38.16
C HIS A 24 -21.43 -14.47 37.44
N GLY A 25 -20.33 -15.19 37.30
CA GLY A 25 -19.13 -14.79 36.59
C GLY A 25 -18.23 -13.83 37.33
N ASN A 26 -17.12 -13.45 36.73
CA ASN A 26 -16.20 -12.48 37.27
C ASN A 26 -16.66 -11.07 36.88
N SER A 27 -16.83 -10.21 37.87
CA SER A 27 -17.24 -8.83 37.66
C SER A 27 -16.11 -7.87 38.00
N VAL A 28 -16.09 -6.71 37.32
CA VAL A 28 -15.15 -5.62 37.58
C VAL A 28 -15.39 -4.89 38.90
N PHE A 29 -16.56 -5.16 39.54
CA PHE A 29 -16.91 -4.63 40.86
C PHE A 29 -17.18 -5.75 41.84
N LYS A 30 -17.11 -5.44 43.14
CA LYS A 30 -17.33 -6.41 44.25
C LYS A 30 -18.76 -6.33 44.76
N SER A 31 -19.27 -7.45 45.31
CA SER A 31 -20.53 -7.45 46.03
C SER A 31 -20.44 -6.52 47.25
N GLY A 32 -21.52 -5.79 47.54
CA GLY A 32 -21.57 -4.79 48.59
C GLY A 32 -21.05 -3.41 48.21
N MET A 33 -20.58 -3.22 46.98
CA MET A 33 -20.13 -1.92 46.44
C MET A 33 -21.35 -1.07 46.10
N SER A 34 -21.29 0.24 46.42
CA SER A 34 -22.31 1.20 46.01
C SER A 34 -22.01 1.75 44.60
N LEU A 35 -23.02 2.40 44.01
CA LEU A 35 -22.83 3.11 42.72
C LEU A 35 -21.75 4.21 42.84
N GLU A 36 -21.73 4.96 43.94
CA GLU A 36 -20.73 6.01 44.13
C GLU A 36 -19.31 5.48 44.32
N GLN A 37 -19.13 4.27 44.79
CA GLN A 37 -17.83 3.58 44.85
C GLN A 37 -17.39 3.01 43.49
N LEU A 38 -18.34 2.70 42.60
CA LEU A 38 -18.04 2.25 41.25
C LEU A 38 -17.58 3.36 40.32
N LEU A 39 -18.18 4.57 40.45
CA LEU A 39 -17.91 5.70 39.55
C LEU A 39 -16.43 6.10 39.42
N PRO A 40 -15.61 6.13 40.49
CA PRO A 40 -14.17 6.45 40.34
C PRO A 40 -13.37 5.44 39.49
N MET A 41 -13.88 4.23 39.32
CA MET A 41 -13.24 3.19 38.47
C MET A 41 -13.57 3.38 36.98
N LEU A 42 -14.55 4.23 36.68
CA LEU A 42 -15.01 4.49 35.32
C LEU A 42 -14.23 5.65 34.68
N HIS A 43 -14.23 5.65 33.37
CA HIS A 43 -13.78 6.83 32.64
C HIS A 43 -14.71 8.05 32.97
N PRO A 44 -14.18 9.27 33.23
CA PRO A 44 -14.98 10.41 33.67
C PRO A 44 -16.20 10.73 32.80
N GLN A 45 -16.08 10.56 31.48
CA GLN A 45 -17.19 10.79 30.54
C GLN A 45 -18.33 9.80 30.68
N ASP A 46 -18.11 8.62 31.26
CA ASP A 46 -19.11 7.55 31.37
C ASP A 46 -19.89 7.62 32.71
N CYS A 47 -19.40 8.40 33.67
CA CYS A 47 -20.01 8.52 34.98
C CYS A 47 -21.42 9.15 34.92
N ALA A 48 -21.58 10.28 34.23
CA ALA A 48 -22.85 10.97 34.13
C ALA A 48 -23.93 10.14 33.38
N PRO A 49 -23.64 9.55 32.22
CA PRO A 49 -24.59 8.67 31.51
C PRO A 49 -25.03 7.46 32.36
N LEU A 50 -24.12 6.87 33.10
CA LEU A 50 -24.45 5.71 33.96
C LEU A 50 -25.39 6.16 35.13
N ARG A 51 -25.06 7.25 35.80
CA ARG A 51 -25.87 7.80 36.89
C ARG A 51 -27.27 8.18 36.42
N GLU A 52 -27.39 8.80 35.25
CA GLU A 52 -28.66 9.16 34.64
C GLU A 52 -29.50 7.91 34.34
N LEU A 53 -28.90 6.88 33.73
CA LEU A 53 -29.63 5.66 33.41
C LEU A 53 -30.13 4.95 34.67
N PHE A 54 -29.33 4.87 35.75
CA PHE A 54 -29.76 4.34 37.04
C PHE A 54 -30.92 5.13 37.64
N SER A 55 -30.85 6.47 37.63
CA SER A 55 -31.94 7.34 38.11
C SER A 55 -33.23 7.09 37.35
N ARG A 56 -33.19 7.01 36.01
CA ARG A 56 -34.38 6.76 35.17
C ARG A 56 -34.97 5.38 35.40
N LEU A 57 -34.15 4.34 35.65
CA LEU A 57 -34.61 3.00 36.01
C LEU A 57 -35.29 3.00 37.39
N ILE A 58 -34.67 3.62 38.42
CA ILE A 58 -35.20 3.68 39.79
C ILE A 58 -36.53 4.45 39.78
N ASN A 59 -36.62 5.56 39.05
CA ASN A 59 -37.83 6.37 38.92
C ASN A 59 -38.91 5.72 38.05
N LYS A 60 -38.62 4.54 37.47
CA LYS A 60 -39.52 3.81 36.54
C LYS A 60 -39.85 4.59 35.25
N GLU A 61 -39.00 5.54 34.87
CA GLU A 61 -39.13 6.26 33.61
C GLU A 61 -38.82 5.36 32.40
N VAL A 62 -37.89 4.41 32.62
CA VAL A 62 -37.56 3.31 31.71
C VAL A 62 -37.51 2.02 32.45
N LEU A 63 -37.86 0.88 31.80
CA LEU A 63 -37.82 -0.44 32.38
C LEU A 63 -36.54 -1.22 32.08
N GLN A 64 -35.81 -0.80 31.09
CA GLN A 64 -34.54 -1.40 30.64
C GLN A 64 -33.63 -0.33 30.00
N GLY A 65 -32.34 -0.63 30.02
CA GLY A 65 -31.34 0.21 29.38
C GLY A 65 -30.07 -0.57 29.01
N GLN A 66 -29.31 0.02 28.11
CA GLN A 66 -28.02 -0.51 27.69
C GLN A 66 -27.01 0.64 27.62
N LEU A 67 -25.80 0.40 28.12
CA LEU A 67 -24.73 1.39 28.11
C LEU A 67 -23.38 0.66 27.97
N THR A 68 -22.48 1.22 27.21
CA THR A 68 -21.08 0.80 27.21
C THR A 68 -20.30 1.73 28.10
N VAL A 69 -19.56 1.20 29.07
CA VAL A 69 -18.74 1.94 30.03
C VAL A 69 -17.29 1.50 29.92
N ARG A 70 -16.38 2.44 30.16
CA ARG A 70 -14.94 2.17 30.25
C ARG A 70 -14.55 2.08 31.71
N VAL A 71 -14.00 0.93 32.10
CA VAL A 71 -13.54 0.67 33.46
C VAL A 71 -12.02 0.54 33.44
N PHE A 72 -11.34 1.24 34.35
CA PHE A 72 -9.88 1.18 34.44
C PHE A 72 -9.42 -0.17 34.98
N ASN A 73 -8.55 -0.82 34.23
CA ASN A 73 -7.91 -2.06 34.65
C ASN A 73 -6.51 -1.74 35.19
N GLU A 74 -6.34 -1.85 36.50
CA GLU A 74 -5.06 -1.55 37.17
C GLU A 74 -3.90 -2.47 36.72
N GLN A 75 -4.20 -3.71 36.36
CA GLN A 75 -3.17 -4.68 35.92
C GLN A 75 -2.61 -4.36 34.56
N GLU A 76 -3.45 -3.84 33.66
CA GLU A 76 -3.08 -3.50 32.30
C GLU A 76 -2.73 -2.00 32.15
N GLY A 77 -3.09 -1.15 33.13
CA GLY A 77 -2.87 0.28 33.09
C GLY A 77 -3.74 1.03 32.06
N GLU A 78 -4.81 0.42 31.57
CA GLU A 78 -5.69 0.96 30.54
C GLU A 78 -7.17 0.70 30.81
N PHE A 79 -8.04 1.40 30.06
CA PHE A 79 -9.47 1.22 30.15
C PHE A 79 -9.94 0.03 29.33
N ARG A 80 -10.73 -0.86 29.95
CA ARG A 80 -11.50 -1.91 29.30
C ARG A 80 -12.92 -1.45 29.05
N HIS A 81 -13.53 -1.90 27.97
CA HIS A 81 -14.88 -1.55 27.57
C HIS A 81 -15.85 -2.67 27.93
N TYR A 82 -16.87 -2.29 28.71
CA TYR A 82 -17.90 -3.23 29.14
C TYR A 82 -19.27 -2.78 28.65
N GLU A 83 -19.95 -3.63 27.90
CA GLU A 83 -21.36 -3.45 27.57
C GLU A 83 -22.21 -3.95 28.71
N SER A 84 -22.97 -3.06 29.33
CA SER A 84 -23.93 -3.37 30.38
C SER A 84 -25.35 -3.25 29.86
N ARG A 85 -26.10 -4.36 29.99
CA ARG A 85 -27.54 -4.36 29.75
C ARG A 85 -28.22 -4.55 31.10
N MET A 86 -29.18 -3.70 31.41
CA MET A 86 -29.83 -3.67 32.71
C MET A 86 -31.34 -3.52 32.56
N ARG A 87 -32.06 -4.11 33.50
CA ARG A 87 -33.52 -4.12 33.54
C ARG A 87 -33.98 -3.95 34.96
N LEU A 88 -35.04 -3.14 35.17
CA LEU A 88 -35.72 -3.03 36.43
C LEU A 88 -36.55 -4.31 36.68
N SER A 89 -36.42 -4.90 37.85
CA SER A 89 -37.15 -6.07 38.26
C SER A 89 -37.84 -5.83 39.60
N THR A 90 -39.08 -6.31 39.72
CA THR A 90 -39.88 -6.28 40.94
C THR A 90 -40.13 -7.70 41.44
N GLU A 91 -39.47 -8.72 40.86
CA GLU A 91 -39.58 -10.11 41.22
C GLU A 91 -38.71 -10.42 42.42
N HIS A 92 -39.22 -11.03 43.41
CA HIS A 92 -38.78 -11.48 44.70
C HIS A 92 -39.18 -10.58 45.87
N PHE A 93 -40.28 -10.93 46.49
CA PHE A 93 -40.78 -10.33 47.74
C PHE A 93 -41.08 -8.80 47.68
N GLY A 94 -41.47 -8.29 46.51
CA GLY A 94 -41.82 -6.87 46.37
C GLY A 94 -40.61 -5.89 46.42
N LYS A 95 -39.37 -6.38 46.44
CA LYS A 95 -38.18 -5.54 46.44
C LYS A 95 -37.86 -5.04 45.05
N LEU A 96 -37.63 -3.74 44.91
CA LEU A 96 -37.19 -3.09 43.68
C LEU A 96 -35.68 -3.36 43.47
N GLN A 97 -35.34 -4.00 42.37
CA GLN A 97 -33.97 -4.34 41.98
C GLN A 97 -33.71 -4.00 40.54
N ILE A 98 -32.46 -3.65 40.21
CA ILE A 98 -31.99 -3.59 38.83
C ILE A 98 -31.12 -4.84 38.63
N VAL A 99 -31.47 -5.67 37.64
CA VAL A 99 -30.66 -6.84 37.25
C VAL A 99 -29.99 -6.54 35.93
N GLY A 100 -28.74 -6.97 35.79
CA GLY A 100 -28.02 -6.69 34.57
C GLY A 100 -26.97 -7.73 34.23
N THR A 101 -26.46 -7.62 33.02
CA THR A 101 -25.30 -8.36 32.52
C THR A 101 -24.21 -7.37 32.16
N LEU A 102 -22.96 -7.80 32.29
CA LEU A 102 -21.78 -7.06 31.92
C LEU A 102 -20.93 -7.95 31.00
N LEU A 103 -20.68 -7.49 29.80
CA LEU A 103 -19.92 -8.19 28.76
C LEU A 103 -18.67 -7.38 28.45
N ASP A 104 -17.48 -7.98 28.57
CA ASP A 104 -16.25 -7.37 28.08
C ASP A 104 -16.24 -7.36 26.55
N VAL A 105 -16.28 -6.18 25.96
CA VAL A 105 -16.27 -5.95 24.51
C VAL A 105 -14.97 -5.30 24.04
N THR A 106 -13.95 -5.24 24.90
CA THR A 106 -12.68 -4.54 24.62
C THR A 106 -12.02 -5.06 23.35
N GLU A 107 -11.82 -6.38 23.25
CA GLU A 107 -11.18 -6.98 22.08
C GLU A 107 -12.03 -6.81 20.81
N LYS A 108 -13.34 -6.95 20.91
CA LYS A 108 -14.26 -6.71 19.79
C LYS A 108 -14.13 -5.28 19.24
N LEU A 109 -14.11 -4.29 20.13
CA LEU A 109 -13.95 -2.87 19.73
C LEU A 109 -12.55 -2.58 19.20
N ARG A 110 -11.51 -3.14 19.81
CA ARG A 110 -10.12 -3.03 19.31
C ARG A 110 -9.99 -3.61 17.90
N MET A 111 -10.53 -4.81 17.66
CA MET A 111 -10.53 -5.45 16.35
C MET A 111 -11.30 -4.64 15.31
N ALA A 112 -12.50 -4.16 15.65
CA ALA A 112 -13.31 -3.31 14.78
C ALA A 112 -12.56 -2.02 14.41
N LYS A 113 -11.95 -1.34 15.38
CA LYS A 113 -11.15 -0.14 15.16
C LYS A 113 -9.94 -0.43 14.27
N LYS A 114 -9.19 -1.50 14.56
CA LYS A 114 -8.03 -1.91 13.75
C LYS A 114 -8.42 -2.19 12.31
N THR A 115 -9.54 -2.87 12.10
CA THR A 115 -10.07 -3.15 10.75
C THR A 115 -10.43 -1.85 10.04
N GLN A 116 -11.12 -0.94 10.72
CA GLN A 116 -11.46 0.37 10.17
C GLN A 116 -10.22 1.19 9.81
N ASP A 117 -9.21 1.24 10.68
CA ASP A 117 -7.94 1.94 10.43
C ASP A 117 -7.19 1.35 9.21
N LEU A 118 -7.23 0.02 9.05
CA LEU A 118 -6.63 -0.66 7.90
C LEU A 118 -7.36 -0.33 6.59
N LEU A 119 -8.70 -0.28 6.62
CA LEU A 119 -9.50 0.11 5.45
C LEU A 119 -9.18 1.54 5.02
N VAL A 120 -9.15 2.48 5.96
CA VAL A 120 -8.81 3.90 5.66
C VAL A 120 -7.40 4.02 5.09
N LYS A 121 -6.42 3.31 5.68
CA LYS A 121 -5.05 3.32 5.17
C LYS A 121 -4.96 2.73 3.76
N ARG A 122 -5.69 1.64 3.48
CA ARG A 122 -5.76 1.03 2.16
C ARG A 122 -6.33 2.02 1.12
N GLU A 123 -7.46 2.65 1.44
CA GLU A 123 -8.09 3.63 0.55
C GLU A 123 -7.18 4.82 0.26
N LEU A 124 -6.51 5.35 1.28
CA LEU A 124 -5.54 6.44 1.12
C LEU A 124 -4.36 6.02 0.23
N ALA A 125 -3.78 4.84 0.47
CA ALA A 125 -2.68 4.34 -0.33
C ALA A 125 -3.07 4.16 -1.81
N MET A 126 -4.27 3.65 -2.08
CA MET A 126 -4.78 3.50 -3.44
C MET A 126 -5.01 4.87 -4.10
N LYS A 127 -5.62 5.81 -3.39
CA LYS A 127 -5.90 7.15 -3.91
C LYS A 127 -4.64 7.95 -4.22
N VAL A 128 -3.63 7.92 -3.34
CA VAL A 128 -2.36 8.67 -3.52
C VAL A 128 -1.56 8.14 -4.71
N ASN A 129 -1.67 6.85 -5.02
CA ASN A 129 -0.93 6.22 -6.11
C ASN A 129 -1.76 6.02 -7.40
N ASP A 130 -2.94 6.62 -7.49
CA ASP A 130 -3.86 6.45 -8.62
C ASP A 130 -4.12 4.98 -8.96
N ILE A 131 -4.33 4.16 -7.90
CA ILE A 131 -4.62 2.74 -8.03
C ILE A 131 -6.12 2.50 -7.88
N VAL A 132 -6.69 1.81 -8.84
CA VAL A 132 -8.07 1.34 -8.84
C VAL A 132 -8.08 -0.17 -8.62
N HIS A 133 -8.85 -0.64 -7.65
CA HIS A 133 -9.11 -2.06 -7.48
C HIS A 133 -10.27 -2.48 -8.38
N TRP A 134 -10.14 -3.64 -9.02
CA TRP A 134 -11.19 -4.21 -9.86
C TRP A 134 -11.38 -5.70 -9.59
N ASP A 135 -12.61 -6.14 -9.73
CA ASP A 135 -13.01 -7.54 -9.76
C ASP A 135 -13.66 -7.87 -11.12
N PHE A 136 -13.39 -9.06 -11.64
CA PHE A 136 -14.00 -9.56 -12.86
C PHE A 136 -14.71 -10.88 -12.58
N ASN A 137 -16.02 -10.88 -12.77
CA ASN A 137 -16.84 -12.09 -12.69
C ASN A 137 -16.87 -12.79 -14.06
N VAL A 138 -16.32 -14.00 -14.11
CA VAL A 138 -16.18 -14.76 -15.35
C VAL A 138 -17.52 -15.22 -15.90
N GLN A 139 -18.44 -15.63 -15.03
CA GLN A 139 -19.77 -16.13 -15.44
C GLN A 139 -20.68 -15.02 -15.96
N MET A 140 -20.66 -13.86 -15.29
CA MET A 140 -21.44 -12.69 -15.68
C MET A 140 -20.75 -11.87 -16.79
N GLN A 141 -19.45 -12.08 -17.01
CA GLN A 141 -18.61 -11.28 -17.90
C GLN A 141 -18.66 -9.78 -17.59
N THR A 142 -18.61 -9.45 -16.30
CA THR A 142 -18.71 -8.07 -15.82
C THR A 142 -17.54 -7.71 -14.94
N PHE A 143 -17.13 -6.45 -15.05
CA PHE A 143 -16.19 -5.81 -14.14
C PHE A 143 -16.92 -4.99 -13.09
N GLU A 144 -16.38 -5.01 -11.89
CA GLU A 144 -16.67 -4.08 -10.82
C GLU A 144 -15.38 -3.34 -10.45
N ALA A 145 -15.41 -2.02 -10.45
CA ALA A 145 -14.23 -1.19 -10.14
C ALA A 145 -14.54 -0.31 -8.93
N TYR A 146 -13.60 -0.28 -7.99
CA TYR A 146 -13.75 0.46 -6.74
C TYR A 146 -12.90 1.73 -6.80
N ASN A 147 -13.55 2.89 -6.56
CA ASN A 147 -12.93 4.20 -6.56
C ASN A 147 -12.20 4.53 -7.88
N ASP A 148 -12.90 4.35 -9.00
CA ASP A 148 -12.34 4.70 -10.30
C ASP A 148 -12.59 6.19 -10.64
N PRO A 149 -11.64 7.10 -10.38
CA PRO A 149 -11.81 8.53 -10.65
C PRO A 149 -11.78 8.86 -12.15
N VAL A 150 -11.29 7.93 -12.97
CA VAL A 150 -11.08 8.14 -14.40
C VAL A 150 -12.37 7.92 -15.19
N ASN A 151 -13.13 6.91 -14.78
CA ASN A 151 -14.33 6.50 -15.51
C ASN A 151 -15.62 6.78 -14.74
N ASP A 152 -15.54 7.43 -13.57
CA ASP A 152 -16.70 7.78 -12.75
C ASP A 152 -17.59 6.57 -12.43
N TYR A 153 -16.97 5.38 -12.37
CA TYR A 153 -17.68 4.17 -11.98
C TYR A 153 -17.94 4.22 -10.48
N ALA A 154 -19.21 4.38 -10.13
CA ALA A 154 -19.65 4.14 -8.78
C ALA A 154 -19.25 2.71 -8.37
N SER A 155 -18.89 2.51 -7.12
CA SER A 155 -18.42 1.20 -6.58
C SER A 155 -19.46 0.07 -6.68
N ASP A 156 -20.69 0.38 -7.12
CA ASP A 156 -21.80 -0.53 -7.32
C ASP A 156 -22.19 -0.72 -8.81
N LYS A 157 -21.44 -0.08 -9.72
CA LYS A 157 -21.72 -0.20 -11.16
C LYS A 157 -20.95 -1.38 -11.76
N LEU A 158 -21.72 -2.34 -12.28
CA LEU A 158 -21.19 -3.41 -13.12
C LEU A 158 -20.95 -2.90 -14.55
N VAL A 159 -19.78 -3.16 -15.08
CA VAL A 159 -19.34 -2.76 -16.42
C VAL A 159 -19.20 -4.01 -17.28
N SER A 160 -19.88 -4.06 -18.41
CA SER A 160 -19.75 -5.18 -19.33
C SER A 160 -18.39 -5.19 -20.03
N LEU A 161 -18.00 -6.36 -20.58
CA LEU A 161 -16.79 -6.47 -21.41
C LEU A 161 -16.77 -5.47 -22.57
N GLU A 162 -17.92 -5.29 -23.23
CA GLU A 162 -18.04 -4.36 -24.34
C GLU A 162 -17.83 -2.90 -23.90
N GLU A 163 -18.47 -2.47 -22.81
CA GLU A 163 -18.25 -1.14 -22.24
C GLU A 163 -16.79 -0.92 -21.85
N TYR A 164 -16.14 -1.95 -21.27
CA TYR A 164 -14.74 -1.87 -20.89
C TYR A 164 -13.81 -1.75 -22.11
N LEU A 165 -14.05 -2.55 -23.16
CA LEU A 165 -13.24 -2.50 -24.39
C LEU A 165 -13.41 -1.17 -25.15
N ASN A 166 -14.56 -0.51 -25.00
CA ASN A 166 -14.81 0.78 -25.65
C ASN A 166 -13.96 1.92 -25.11
N VAL A 167 -13.55 1.86 -23.85
CA VAL A 167 -12.65 2.86 -23.24
C VAL A 167 -11.17 2.54 -23.48
N ILE A 168 -10.83 1.39 -24.09
CA ILE A 168 -9.47 1.02 -24.45
C ILE A 168 -9.08 1.62 -25.80
N HIS A 169 -7.84 2.13 -25.89
CA HIS A 169 -7.30 2.67 -27.15
C HIS A 169 -7.41 1.63 -28.29
N PRO A 170 -7.84 2.04 -29.50
CA PRO A 170 -8.06 1.12 -30.60
C PRO A 170 -6.89 0.16 -30.90
N GLU A 171 -5.66 0.66 -30.85
CA GLU A 171 -4.46 -0.15 -31.07
C GLU A 171 -4.20 -1.20 -29.96
N ASP A 172 -4.67 -0.94 -28.74
CA ASP A 172 -4.43 -1.79 -27.57
C ASP A 172 -5.57 -2.82 -27.35
N ARG A 173 -6.70 -2.66 -28.08
CA ARG A 173 -7.89 -3.51 -27.93
C ARG A 173 -7.62 -4.99 -28.18
N SER A 174 -6.79 -5.32 -29.16
CA SER A 174 -6.45 -6.72 -29.45
C SER A 174 -5.73 -7.35 -28.26
N LEU A 175 -4.71 -6.67 -27.71
CA LEU A 175 -3.95 -7.13 -26.56
C LEU A 175 -4.86 -7.37 -25.34
N VAL A 176 -5.74 -6.42 -25.05
CA VAL A 176 -6.66 -6.52 -23.91
C VAL A 176 -7.68 -7.64 -24.13
N ASN A 177 -8.24 -7.75 -25.35
CA ASN A 177 -9.20 -8.81 -25.69
C ASN A 177 -8.57 -10.21 -25.55
N ASP A 178 -7.34 -10.41 -25.99
CA ASP A 178 -6.63 -11.68 -25.87
C ASP A 178 -6.42 -12.06 -24.38
N ALA A 179 -6.08 -11.09 -23.55
CA ALA A 179 -5.98 -11.28 -22.10
C ALA A 179 -7.34 -11.68 -21.49
N LEU A 180 -8.43 -10.99 -21.87
CA LEU A 180 -9.80 -11.31 -21.42
C LEU A 180 -10.24 -12.70 -21.86
N GLN A 181 -9.98 -13.08 -23.09
CA GLN A 181 -10.28 -14.43 -23.57
C GLN A 181 -9.51 -15.50 -22.79
N SER A 182 -8.24 -15.22 -22.45
CA SER A 182 -7.43 -16.11 -21.62
C SER A 182 -7.99 -16.26 -20.20
N MET A 183 -8.56 -15.17 -19.63
CA MET A 183 -9.23 -15.20 -18.33
C MET A 183 -10.52 -16.03 -18.39
N LEU A 184 -11.36 -15.79 -19.41
CA LEU A 184 -12.61 -16.54 -19.60
C LEU A 184 -12.38 -18.04 -19.75
N LEU A 185 -11.26 -18.45 -20.38
CA LEU A 185 -10.87 -19.83 -20.55
C LEU A 185 -10.10 -20.41 -19.37
N GLY A 186 -9.85 -19.64 -18.31
CA GLY A 186 -9.05 -20.06 -17.16
C GLY A 186 -7.60 -20.42 -17.48
N ARG A 187 -7.05 -19.95 -18.61
CA ARG A 187 -5.70 -20.32 -19.08
C ARG A 187 -4.60 -19.58 -18.34
N ASN A 188 -4.86 -18.35 -17.90
CA ASN A 188 -3.90 -17.50 -17.19
C ASN A 188 -4.35 -17.26 -15.75
N MET A 189 -3.48 -17.63 -14.80
CA MET A 189 -3.71 -17.33 -13.38
C MET A 189 -3.36 -15.88 -13.01
N ASN A 190 -2.46 -15.28 -13.79
CA ASN A 190 -1.96 -13.92 -13.55
C ASN A 190 -2.10 -13.07 -14.81
N ILE A 191 -2.42 -11.81 -14.61
CA ILE A 191 -2.54 -10.80 -15.67
C ILE A 191 -1.56 -9.69 -15.35
N ASN A 192 -0.81 -9.27 -16.36
CA ASN A 192 0.02 -8.06 -16.27
C ASN A 192 0.15 -7.49 -17.68
N LEU A 193 -0.50 -6.36 -17.92
CA LEU A 193 -0.46 -5.69 -19.21
C LEU A 193 -0.50 -4.18 -19.03
N THR A 194 0.03 -3.47 -20.02
CA THR A 194 -0.05 -2.02 -20.11
C THR A 194 -0.89 -1.65 -21.31
N CYS A 195 -1.86 -0.77 -21.13
CA CYS A 195 -2.71 -0.27 -22.20
C CYS A 195 -3.09 1.20 -21.95
N ARG A 196 -3.58 1.85 -23.01
CA ARG A 196 -4.11 3.21 -22.94
C ARG A 196 -5.62 3.15 -22.71
N ILE A 197 -6.09 3.86 -21.68
CA ILE A 197 -7.50 3.94 -21.30
C ILE A 197 -7.95 5.39 -21.44
N GLN A 198 -9.11 5.61 -22.07
CA GLN A 198 -9.69 6.95 -22.23
C GLN A 198 -10.34 7.40 -20.93
N THR A 199 -10.11 8.66 -20.56
CA THR A 199 -10.82 9.28 -19.44
C THR A 199 -12.18 9.81 -19.93
N ARG A 200 -13.22 9.73 -19.10
CA ARG A 200 -14.55 10.27 -19.45
C ARG A 200 -14.65 11.79 -19.34
N HIS A 201 -13.69 12.41 -18.64
CA HIS A 201 -13.77 13.84 -18.32
C HIS A 201 -13.16 14.76 -19.39
N ASP A 202 -12.13 14.29 -20.10
CA ASP A 202 -11.33 15.12 -20.99
C ASP A 202 -10.92 14.43 -22.29
N ASP A 203 -11.49 13.26 -22.58
CA ASP A 203 -11.18 12.43 -23.75
C ASP A 203 -9.66 12.13 -23.94
N THR A 204 -8.88 12.31 -22.89
CA THR A 204 -7.43 12.02 -22.94
C THR A 204 -7.14 10.53 -22.73
N TRP A 205 -6.01 10.08 -23.27
CA TRP A 205 -5.53 8.71 -23.09
C TRP A 205 -4.56 8.65 -21.92
N GLN A 206 -4.87 7.79 -20.96
CA GLN A 206 -3.97 7.51 -19.84
C GLN A 206 -3.29 6.17 -20.04
N TYR A 207 -1.98 6.11 -19.82
CA TYR A 207 -1.25 4.85 -19.73
C TYR A 207 -1.55 4.18 -18.39
N CYS A 208 -2.11 2.98 -18.46
CA CYS A 208 -2.46 2.20 -17.28
C CYS A 208 -1.74 0.86 -17.29
N ASN A 209 -1.18 0.48 -16.15
CA ASN A 209 -0.76 -0.90 -15.90
C ASN A 209 -1.90 -1.64 -15.20
N ILE A 210 -2.29 -2.80 -15.75
CA ILE A 210 -3.36 -3.65 -15.23
C ILE A 210 -2.72 -4.95 -14.77
N THR A 211 -2.84 -5.23 -13.48
CA THR A 211 -2.39 -6.47 -12.87
C THR A 211 -3.57 -7.17 -12.22
N GLY A 212 -3.61 -8.49 -12.27
CA GLY A 212 -4.67 -9.26 -11.65
C GLY A 212 -4.27 -10.71 -11.45
N VAL A 213 -4.99 -11.36 -10.56
CA VAL A 213 -4.81 -12.78 -10.23
C VAL A 213 -6.16 -13.47 -10.18
N LEU A 214 -6.15 -14.75 -10.47
CA LEU A 214 -7.30 -15.59 -10.23
C LEU A 214 -7.53 -15.70 -8.71
N PHE A 215 -8.74 -15.34 -8.28
CA PHE A 215 -9.06 -15.20 -6.86
C PHE A 215 -9.96 -16.32 -6.33
N GLU A 216 -10.91 -16.80 -7.16
CA GLU A 216 -11.93 -17.73 -6.69
C GLU A 216 -12.25 -18.79 -7.73
N PHE A 217 -12.35 -20.05 -7.25
CA PHE A 217 -12.82 -21.20 -7.99
C PHE A 217 -14.19 -21.67 -7.47
N GLY A 218 -15.02 -22.17 -8.36
CA GLY A 218 -16.25 -22.89 -8.01
C GLY A 218 -15.98 -24.27 -7.43
N GLU A 219 -17.02 -24.88 -6.88
CA GLU A 219 -16.96 -26.25 -6.32
C GLU A 219 -16.57 -27.30 -7.38
N SER A 220 -16.89 -27.05 -8.66
CA SER A 220 -16.53 -27.89 -9.81
C SER A 220 -15.12 -27.62 -10.36
N GLY A 221 -14.39 -26.66 -9.79
CA GLY A 221 -13.06 -26.24 -10.26
C GLY A 221 -13.10 -25.18 -11.37
N ASP A 222 -14.29 -24.69 -11.73
CA ASP A 222 -14.44 -23.64 -12.71
C ASP A 222 -13.98 -22.29 -12.13
N VAL A 223 -13.42 -21.44 -12.99
CA VAL A 223 -13.00 -20.10 -12.63
C VAL A 223 -14.23 -19.21 -12.41
N ILE A 224 -14.33 -18.58 -11.24
CA ILE A 224 -15.43 -17.67 -10.91
C ILE A 224 -14.99 -16.22 -11.01
N ARG A 225 -13.86 -15.86 -10.39
CA ARG A 225 -13.49 -14.45 -10.22
C ARG A 225 -11.98 -14.21 -10.30
N TYR A 226 -11.63 -13.15 -11.02
CA TYR A 226 -10.32 -12.51 -10.94
C TYR A 226 -10.43 -11.22 -10.16
N THR A 227 -9.37 -10.88 -9.45
CA THR A 227 -9.22 -9.60 -8.76
C THR A 227 -7.89 -8.96 -9.11
N GLY A 228 -7.84 -7.64 -9.11
CA GLY A 228 -6.61 -6.95 -9.49
C GLY A 228 -6.62 -5.45 -9.26
N PHE A 229 -5.58 -4.85 -9.80
CA PHE A 229 -5.37 -3.41 -9.72
C PHE A 229 -5.08 -2.82 -11.10
N ARG A 230 -5.59 -1.61 -11.31
CA ARG A 230 -5.21 -0.72 -12.41
C ARG A 230 -4.49 0.48 -11.82
N GLN A 231 -3.29 0.75 -12.28
CA GLN A 231 -2.50 1.91 -11.87
C GLN A 231 -2.29 2.85 -13.05
N ASN A 232 -2.55 4.14 -12.84
CA ASN A 232 -2.19 5.17 -13.82
C ASN A 232 -0.67 5.39 -13.78
N ILE A 233 -0.01 5.11 -14.90
CA ILE A 233 1.44 5.27 -15.07
C ILE A 233 1.80 6.36 -16.08
N SER A 234 0.84 7.21 -16.47
CA SER A 234 1.06 8.25 -17.50
C SER A 234 2.23 9.16 -17.15
N LYS A 235 2.33 9.58 -15.89
CA LYS A 235 3.45 10.41 -15.43
C LYS A 235 4.79 9.69 -15.51
N LEU A 236 4.82 8.42 -15.12
CA LEU A 236 6.03 7.59 -15.21
C LEU A 236 6.42 7.38 -16.69
N HIS A 237 5.44 7.10 -17.54
CA HIS A 237 5.66 6.95 -18.99
C HIS A 237 6.23 8.23 -19.59
N GLN A 238 5.63 9.39 -19.30
CA GLN A 238 6.10 10.68 -19.77
C GLN A 238 7.56 10.95 -19.34
N LEU A 239 7.87 10.76 -18.06
CA LEU A 239 9.24 10.99 -17.57
C LEU A 239 10.26 10.05 -18.23
N ASN A 240 9.87 8.82 -18.51
CA ASN A 240 10.74 7.86 -19.18
C ASN A 240 11.00 8.25 -20.65
N GLU A 241 9.98 8.74 -21.36
CA GLU A 241 10.14 9.25 -22.73
C GLU A 241 11.01 10.54 -22.77
N GLU A 242 10.79 11.47 -21.83
CA GLU A 242 11.64 12.65 -21.69
C GLU A 242 13.11 12.26 -21.40
N LEU A 243 13.33 11.27 -20.57
CA LEU A 243 14.68 10.76 -20.28
C LEU A 243 15.32 10.13 -21.51
N LYS A 244 14.59 9.31 -22.26
CA LYS A 244 15.07 8.73 -23.54
C LYS A 244 15.43 9.79 -24.55
N GLU A 245 14.59 10.81 -24.70
CA GLU A 245 14.84 11.91 -25.61
C GLU A 245 16.10 12.71 -25.22
N ARG A 246 16.27 13.01 -23.93
CA ARG A 246 17.47 13.68 -23.42
C ARG A 246 18.73 12.85 -23.66
N ASN A 247 18.69 11.55 -23.38
CA ASN A 247 19.81 10.65 -23.62
C ASN A 247 20.16 10.60 -25.10
N TYR A 248 19.16 10.49 -25.98
CA TYR A 248 19.36 10.50 -27.42
C TYR A 248 19.99 11.80 -27.92
N LYS A 249 19.50 12.96 -27.46
CA LYS A 249 20.08 14.26 -27.77
C LYS A 249 21.53 14.37 -27.29
N MET A 250 21.83 13.87 -26.10
CA MET A 250 23.19 13.87 -25.55
C MET A 250 24.13 13.00 -26.40
N GLU A 251 23.70 11.77 -26.75
CA GLU A 251 24.46 10.89 -27.64
C GLU A 251 24.72 11.51 -28.99
N LEU A 252 23.71 12.16 -29.61
CA LEU A 252 23.86 12.82 -30.87
C LEU A 252 24.84 13.98 -30.76
N THR A 253 24.80 14.77 -29.70
CA THR A 253 25.74 15.86 -29.46
C THR A 253 27.17 15.32 -29.35
N PHE A 254 27.41 14.27 -28.57
CA PHE A 254 28.73 13.66 -28.44
C PHE A 254 29.26 13.14 -29.78
N LYS A 255 28.41 12.47 -30.57
CA LYS A 255 28.77 12.01 -31.91
C LYS A 255 29.15 13.17 -32.85
N THR A 256 28.36 14.26 -32.81
CA THR A 256 28.56 15.40 -33.71
C THR A 256 29.83 16.19 -33.41
N VAL A 257 30.17 16.32 -32.11
CA VAL A 257 31.36 17.06 -31.65
C VAL A 257 32.58 16.16 -31.59
N GLY A 258 32.45 14.85 -31.82
CA GLY A 258 33.53 13.87 -31.71
C GLY A 258 34.00 13.67 -30.28
N MET A 259 33.11 13.86 -29.30
CA MET A 259 33.40 13.64 -27.88
C MET A 259 33.04 12.23 -27.47
N SER A 260 33.84 11.61 -26.63
CA SER A 260 33.51 10.39 -25.89
C SER A 260 33.27 10.72 -24.42
N TYR A 261 32.37 9.98 -23.83
CA TYR A 261 32.07 10.01 -22.39
C TYR A 261 32.52 8.68 -21.77
N TRP A 262 33.15 8.71 -20.62
CA TRP A 262 33.55 7.50 -19.91
C TRP A 262 33.31 7.65 -18.41
N ASP A 263 33.12 6.50 -17.76
CA ASP A 263 33.16 6.34 -16.33
C ASP A 263 34.19 5.25 -15.94
N TYR A 264 34.72 5.33 -14.73
CA TYR A 264 35.68 4.39 -14.19
C TYR A 264 35.17 3.80 -12.88
N ASP A 265 34.94 2.49 -12.88
CA ASP A 265 34.61 1.77 -11.67
C ASP A 265 35.91 1.41 -10.90
N VAL A 266 36.08 2.10 -9.76
CA VAL A 266 37.27 1.94 -8.90
C VAL A 266 37.40 0.51 -8.32
N LYS A 267 36.27 -0.19 -8.10
CA LYS A 267 36.27 -1.56 -7.54
C LYS A 267 36.68 -2.59 -8.56
N THR A 268 36.11 -2.52 -9.76
CA THR A 268 36.41 -3.47 -10.83
C THR A 268 37.62 -3.07 -11.67
N ARG A 269 38.07 -1.80 -11.54
CA ARG A 269 39.15 -1.18 -12.33
C ARG A 269 38.85 -1.22 -13.83
N GLN A 270 37.61 -1.02 -14.21
CA GLN A 270 37.16 -1.02 -15.59
C GLN A 270 36.63 0.33 -15.99
N TYR A 271 36.91 0.72 -17.24
CA TYR A 271 36.27 1.84 -17.89
C TYR A 271 35.07 1.35 -18.69
N ARG A 272 34.02 2.14 -18.65
CA ARG A 272 32.93 2.09 -19.63
C ARG A 272 32.93 3.39 -20.38
N SER A 273 32.93 3.35 -21.68
CA SER A 273 32.93 4.57 -22.48
C SER A 273 31.90 4.51 -23.59
N PHE A 274 31.38 5.70 -23.91
CA PHE A 274 30.37 5.90 -24.91
C PHE A 274 30.95 6.74 -26.04
N ASN A 275 30.62 6.39 -27.29
CA ASN A 275 31.13 7.02 -28.50
C ASN A 275 32.68 7.04 -28.54
N ASP A 276 33.31 5.99 -28.06
CA ASP A 276 34.76 5.88 -27.94
C ASP A 276 35.31 4.86 -28.94
N PRO A 277 36.23 5.25 -29.83
CA PRO A 277 36.83 4.32 -30.76
C PRO A 277 37.71 3.25 -30.11
N VAL A 278 38.18 3.43 -28.87
CA VAL A 278 38.99 2.44 -28.14
C VAL A 278 38.16 1.19 -27.81
N ASN A 279 36.88 1.35 -27.53
CA ASN A 279 35.98 0.21 -27.28
C ASN A 279 35.15 -0.21 -28.51
N ASP A 280 35.54 0.19 -29.71
CA ASP A 280 34.81 -0.10 -30.95
C ASP A 280 33.40 0.50 -30.97
N PHE A 281 33.18 1.64 -30.29
CA PHE A 281 31.87 2.29 -30.13
C PHE A 281 30.81 1.41 -29.44
N ASN A 282 31.25 0.37 -28.71
CA ASN A 282 30.37 -0.50 -27.97
C ASN A 282 30.39 -0.16 -26.48
N PRO A 283 29.34 0.49 -25.93
CA PRO A 283 29.31 0.91 -24.52
C PRO A 283 29.21 -0.28 -23.54
N GLU A 284 28.82 -1.48 -23.99
CA GLU A 284 28.79 -2.67 -23.13
C GLU A 284 30.16 -3.31 -22.96
N LYS A 285 31.12 -2.98 -23.84
CA LYS A 285 32.47 -3.50 -23.76
C LYS A 285 33.27 -2.75 -22.72
N ALA A 286 33.57 -3.45 -21.60
CA ALA A 286 34.48 -2.91 -20.60
C ALA A 286 35.91 -2.80 -21.17
N ILE A 287 36.58 -1.69 -20.83
CA ILE A 287 37.96 -1.38 -21.26
C ILE A 287 38.84 -1.43 -20.01
N MET A 288 39.99 -2.10 -20.12
CA MET A 288 40.98 -2.10 -19.08
C MET A 288 41.91 -0.90 -19.23
N PRO A 289 42.49 -0.38 -18.14
CA PRO A 289 43.48 0.73 -18.19
C PRO A 289 44.58 0.52 -19.22
N GLU A 290 45.01 -0.71 -19.38
CA GLU A 290 46.08 -1.11 -20.31
C GLU A 290 45.68 -0.90 -21.78
N ASP A 291 44.41 -0.97 -22.12
CA ASP A 291 43.92 -0.78 -23.50
C ASP A 291 44.01 0.71 -23.89
N TYR A 292 43.70 1.62 -22.96
CA TYR A 292 43.97 3.06 -23.16
C TYR A 292 45.42 3.39 -23.28
N LEU A 293 46.29 2.76 -22.47
CA LEU A 293 47.75 2.97 -22.55
C LEU A 293 48.30 2.48 -23.90
N LYS A 294 47.77 1.41 -24.47
CA LYS A 294 48.16 0.94 -25.83
C LYS A 294 47.69 1.88 -26.95
N ALA A 295 46.58 2.58 -26.73
CA ALA A 295 46.07 3.56 -27.68
C ALA A 295 46.81 4.90 -27.59
N ALA A 296 47.48 5.21 -26.49
CA ALA A 296 48.28 6.44 -26.31
C ALA A 296 49.59 6.41 -27.08
N HIS A 297 50.03 7.58 -27.52
CA HIS A 297 51.36 7.74 -28.16
C HIS A 297 52.48 7.32 -27.18
N PRO A 298 53.54 6.62 -27.64
CA PRO A 298 54.63 6.17 -26.76
C PRO A 298 55.21 7.24 -25.85
N GLU A 299 55.42 8.44 -26.35
CA GLU A 299 55.92 9.59 -25.59
C GLU A 299 54.95 10.10 -24.53
N ASP A 300 53.65 9.87 -24.72
CA ASP A 300 52.61 10.33 -23.79
C ASP A 300 52.18 9.27 -22.78
N THR A 301 52.54 8.01 -23.04
CA THR A 301 52.05 6.85 -22.28
C THR A 301 52.31 6.96 -20.77
N GLU A 302 53.51 7.39 -20.34
CA GLU A 302 53.85 7.49 -18.91
C GLU A 302 53.00 8.56 -18.22
N ARG A 303 52.83 9.72 -18.86
CA ARG A 303 51.98 10.79 -18.35
C ARG A 303 50.52 10.38 -18.22
N VAL A 304 49.98 9.61 -19.18
CA VAL A 304 48.64 9.04 -19.13
C VAL A 304 48.51 8.07 -17.97
N ARG A 305 49.53 7.19 -17.79
CA ARG A 305 49.57 6.21 -16.70
C ARG A 305 49.57 6.88 -15.32
N GLU A 306 50.38 7.90 -15.11
CA GLU A 306 50.48 8.65 -13.85
C GLU A 306 49.13 9.27 -13.49
N ASN A 307 48.42 9.87 -14.46
CA ASN A 307 47.11 10.46 -14.25
C ASN A 307 46.03 9.39 -13.92
N MET A 308 46.04 8.23 -14.59
CA MET A 308 45.16 7.11 -14.28
C MET A 308 45.37 6.56 -12.87
N VAL A 309 46.63 6.41 -12.45
CA VAL A 309 46.98 5.98 -11.10
C VAL A 309 46.52 6.99 -10.06
N GLY A 310 46.77 8.28 -10.28
CA GLY A 310 46.36 9.35 -9.38
C GLY A 310 44.83 9.43 -9.23
N MET A 311 44.12 9.27 -10.33
CA MET A 311 42.63 9.19 -10.33
C MET A 311 42.16 7.96 -9.51
N SER A 312 42.70 6.78 -9.78
CA SER A 312 42.35 5.55 -9.08
C SER A 312 42.66 5.60 -7.58
N ALA A 313 43.68 6.37 -7.19
CA ALA A 313 44.05 6.62 -5.80
C ALA A 313 43.23 7.74 -5.13
N GLY A 314 42.32 8.38 -5.85
CA GLY A 314 41.55 9.50 -5.34
C GLY A 314 42.33 10.78 -5.09
N GLN A 315 43.50 10.94 -5.76
CA GLN A 315 44.38 12.11 -5.58
C GLN A 315 43.82 13.36 -6.26
N TYR A 316 42.95 13.19 -7.25
CA TYR A 316 42.34 14.28 -8.02
C TYR A 316 40.83 14.29 -7.85
N LYS A 317 40.28 15.48 -7.61
CA LYS A 317 38.82 15.71 -7.73
C LYS A 317 38.40 15.99 -9.17
N GLU A 318 39.27 16.69 -9.90
CA GLU A 318 39.12 17.04 -11.30
C GLU A 318 40.51 17.03 -11.93
N PHE A 319 40.61 16.59 -13.16
CA PHE A 319 41.85 16.69 -13.94
C PHE A 319 41.52 16.93 -15.40
N SER A 320 42.48 17.50 -16.11
CA SER A 320 42.46 17.63 -17.56
C SER A 320 43.78 17.21 -18.13
N LEU A 321 43.77 16.36 -19.13
CA LEU A 321 44.97 15.83 -19.78
C LEU A 321 44.78 15.86 -21.30
N GLN A 322 45.79 16.41 -21.99
CA GLN A 322 45.89 16.31 -23.45
C GLN A 322 46.98 15.32 -23.82
N TYR A 323 46.69 14.38 -24.66
CA TYR A 323 47.64 13.40 -25.17
C TYR A 323 47.29 13.00 -26.60
N ARG A 324 48.23 12.42 -27.31
CA ARG A 324 48.02 11.85 -28.61
C ARG A 324 47.50 10.43 -28.47
N SER A 325 46.36 10.13 -29.11
CA SER A 325 45.76 8.81 -29.17
C SER A 325 45.49 8.38 -30.59
N ARG A 326 45.41 7.08 -30.83
CA ARG A 326 45.04 6.52 -32.12
C ARG A 326 43.96 5.49 -31.93
N THR A 327 43.13 5.33 -32.96
CA THR A 327 42.21 4.22 -33.02
C THR A 327 42.88 3.02 -33.68
N LYS A 328 42.33 1.81 -33.48
CA LYS A 328 42.82 0.65 -34.21
C LYS A 328 42.50 0.63 -35.71
N TRP A 329 41.61 1.53 -36.13
CA TRP A 329 41.16 1.70 -37.55
C TRP A 329 41.98 2.69 -38.33
N ASP A 330 42.69 3.59 -37.63
CA ASP A 330 43.48 4.64 -38.24
C ASP A 330 44.87 4.69 -37.62
N GLN A 331 45.90 4.84 -38.46
CA GLN A 331 47.28 4.92 -38.00
C GLN A 331 47.70 6.36 -37.61
N ASP A 332 46.87 7.33 -37.91
CA ASP A 332 47.13 8.71 -37.56
C ASP A 332 46.91 9.01 -36.09
N TRP A 333 47.73 9.93 -35.57
CA TRP A 333 47.63 10.34 -34.17
C TRP A 333 46.70 11.54 -34.03
N TYR A 334 45.67 11.39 -33.22
CA TYR A 334 44.73 12.45 -32.86
C TYR A 334 45.06 13.01 -31.50
N ARG A 335 44.84 14.30 -31.30
CA ARG A 335 44.95 14.95 -30.00
C ARG A 335 43.65 14.67 -29.21
N ALA A 336 43.73 13.88 -28.16
CA ALA A 336 42.68 13.66 -27.20
C ALA A 336 42.83 14.62 -26.02
N SER A 337 41.70 15.15 -25.53
CA SER A 337 41.64 15.99 -24.33
C SER A 337 40.65 15.30 -23.35
N VAL A 338 41.09 15.06 -22.13
CA VAL A 338 40.30 14.37 -21.11
C VAL A 338 40.19 15.25 -19.89
#